data_db91445cbeff7fede3715bd6898b14ca
#
_entry.id   db91445cbeff7fede3715bd6898b14ca
#
_cell.length_a   1.000
_cell.length_b   1.000
_cell.length_c   1.000
_cell.angle_alpha   90.00
_cell.angle_beta   90.00
_cell.angle_gamma   90.00
#
_symmetry.space_group_name_H-M   'P 1'
#
loop_
_entity.id
_entity.type
_entity.pdbx_description
1 polymer ?
#
loop_
_entity_poly.entity_id
_entity_poly.type
_entity_poly.pdbx_seq_one_letter_code
_entity_poly.pdbx_strand_id
1 'polypeptide(L)'
;MKPLLCFDVDGTLRDNVHHQVSLSTQKALRLLKKNGYHMIISSGRGIDSLTRTGLMDMFEWDGFVCNNGQVVLDAYKKEIFHASMDPQAVQQVLSIAKQYNYAVTLKSKQRIISKEPDEYVLQTQRYFQNQIPPVGTYCGQEVDAMIVYGPLGYDYAPFQKVSGVHVLPGESTYADITIAGLSKATGIQKLMHLLGLQEYIAFGDSLNDVDMFKHASQSVAMGQGNEKLKSIATFITKPIDEDGIYYACLQLGLIQEGEL
;
A
#
# COMPACT_ATOMS: atom_id res chain seq x y z
N MET A 1 3.36 -25.76 -7.16
CA MET A 1 2.31 -25.03 -6.43
C MET A 1 2.14 -23.69 -7.16
N LYS A 2 0.91 -23.13 -7.25
CA LYS A 2 0.73 -21.83 -7.91
C LYS A 2 1.33 -20.73 -7.04
N PRO A 3 1.91 -19.66 -7.63
CA PRO A 3 2.44 -18.53 -6.87
C PRO A 3 1.29 -17.75 -6.18
N LEU A 4 1.61 -17.06 -5.09
CA LEU A 4 0.73 -16.07 -4.48
C LEU A 4 0.62 -14.84 -5.39
N LEU A 5 -0.57 -14.28 -5.55
CA LEU A 5 -0.76 -13.03 -6.30
C LEU A 5 -0.94 -11.88 -5.30
N CYS A 6 -0.06 -10.90 -5.37
CA CYS A 6 -0.02 -9.76 -4.45
C CYS A 6 -0.37 -8.49 -5.23
N PHE A 7 -1.44 -7.82 -4.80
CA PHE A 7 -1.93 -6.62 -5.47
C PHE A 7 -1.75 -5.39 -4.57
N ASP A 8 -1.09 -4.36 -5.10
CA ASP A 8 -1.25 -3.03 -4.53
C ASP A 8 -2.66 -2.50 -4.78
N VAL A 9 -3.03 -1.42 -4.09
CA VAL A 9 -4.38 -0.85 -4.14
C VAL A 9 -4.46 0.36 -5.04
N ASP A 10 -3.84 1.46 -4.64
CA ASP A 10 -4.03 2.77 -5.28
C ASP A 10 -3.22 2.88 -6.56
N GLY A 11 -3.89 3.03 -7.71
CA GLY A 11 -3.25 2.99 -9.02
C GLY A 11 -3.03 1.58 -9.57
N THR A 12 -3.39 0.54 -8.83
CA THR A 12 -3.27 -0.87 -9.24
C THR A 12 -4.63 -1.57 -9.25
N LEU A 13 -5.20 -1.92 -8.10
CA LEU A 13 -6.57 -2.46 -8.02
C LEU A 13 -7.63 -1.38 -8.19
N ARG A 14 -7.40 -0.22 -7.58
CA ARG A 14 -8.32 0.90 -7.48
C ARG A 14 -7.79 2.08 -8.28
N ASP A 15 -8.56 2.54 -9.25
CA ASP A 15 -8.26 3.75 -10.02
C ASP A 15 -8.24 4.99 -9.11
N ASN A 16 -7.20 5.81 -9.23
CA ASN A 16 -7.02 7.04 -8.47
C ASN A 16 -7.89 8.21 -8.98
N VAL A 17 -8.50 8.10 -10.16
CA VAL A 17 -9.40 9.11 -10.72
C VAL A 17 -10.85 8.84 -10.32
N HIS A 18 -11.34 7.62 -10.61
CA HIS A 18 -12.74 7.23 -10.35
C HIS A 18 -12.90 6.54 -8.99
N HIS A 19 -11.81 6.16 -8.35
CA HIS A 19 -11.78 5.48 -7.05
C HIS A 19 -12.55 4.17 -7.00
N GLN A 20 -12.56 3.45 -8.12
CA GLN A 20 -13.27 2.19 -8.30
C GLN A 20 -12.34 1.08 -8.76
N VAL A 21 -12.73 -0.15 -8.48
CA VAL A 21 -12.14 -1.35 -9.08
C VAL A 21 -12.93 -1.68 -10.33
N SER A 22 -12.28 -1.67 -11.50
CA SER A 22 -12.95 -1.88 -12.79
C SER A 22 -13.63 -3.25 -12.88
N LEU A 23 -14.65 -3.38 -13.74
CA LEU A 23 -15.32 -4.64 -13.96
C LEU A 23 -14.39 -5.71 -14.54
N SER A 24 -13.43 -5.32 -15.37
CA SER A 24 -12.41 -6.22 -15.93
C SER A 24 -11.47 -6.75 -14.84
N THR A 25 -11.02 -5.88 -13.92
CA THR A 25 -10.23 -6.31 -12.76
C THR A 25 -11.02 -7.28 -11.88
N GLN A 26 -12.29 -6.97 -11.57
CA GLN A 26 -13.16 -7.87 -10.81
C GLN A 26 -13.35 -9.22 -11.52
N LYS A 27 -13.47 -9.21 -12.86
CA LYS A 27 -13.53 -10.43 -13.67
C LYS A 27 -12.22 -11.22 -13.54
N ALA A 28 -11.06 -10.56 -13.67
CA ALA A 28 -9.76 -11.20 -13.51
C ALA A 28 -9.62 -11.88 -12.14
N LEU A 29 -9.96 -11.18 -11.05
CA LEU A 29 -9.91 -11.73 -9.69
C LEU A 29 -10.79 -12.99 -9.54
N ARG A 30 -12.02 -12.98 -10.08
CA ARG A 30 -12.91 -14.16 -10.06
C ARG A 30 -12.31 -15.35 -10.81
N LEU A 31 -11.72 -15.13 -11.98
CA LEU A 31 -11.09 -16.17 -12.78
C LEU A 31 -9.84 -16.73 -12.08
N LEU A 32 -9.01 -15.86 -11.51
CA LEU A 32 -7.85 -16.28 -10.74
C LEU A 32 -8.23 -17.17 -9.54
N LYS A 33 -9.29 -16.79 -8.82
CA LYS A 33 -9.81 -17.61 -7.69
C LYS A 33 -10.33 -18.96 -8.19
N LYS A 34 -11.14 -18.95 -9.25
CA LYS A 34 -11.63 -20.17 -9.91
C LYS A 34 -10.48 -21.08 -10.34
N ASN A 35 -9.38 -20.49 -10.83
CA ASN A 35 -8.17 -21.20 -11.21
C ASN A 35 -7.30 -21.61 -9.99
N GLY A 36 -7.74 -21.37 -8.76
CA GLY A 36 -7.07 -21.82 -7.53
C GLY A 36 -5.81 -21.05 -7.16
N TYR A 37 -5.73 -19.77 -7.53
CA TYR A 37 -4.68 -18.87 -7.02
C TYR A 37 -5.06 -18.33 -5.63
N HIS A 38 -4.07 -18.20 -4.77
CA HIS A 38 -4.16 -17.38 -3.58
C HIS A 38 -3.90 -15.92 -3.94
N MET A 39 -4.67 -15.00 -3.34
CA MET A 39 -4.59 -13.58 -3.64
C MET A 39 -4.66 -12.74 -2.38
N ILE A 40 -3.79 -11.73 -2.30
CA ILE A 40 -3.73 -10.81 -1.15
C ILE A 40 -3.69 -9.36 -1.62
N ILE A 41 -4.15 -8.47 -0.74
CA ILE A 41 -3.88 -7.04 -0.82
C ILE A 41 -2.55 -6.74 -0.13
N SER A 42 -1.70 -5.88 -0.74
CA SER A 42 -0.48 -5.36 -0.14
C SER A 42 -0.39 -3.85 -0.33
N SER A 43 -0.64 -3.06 0.73
CA SER A 43 -0.88 -1.62 0.60
C SER A 43 -0.22 -0.78 1.70
N GLY A 44 0.01 0.51 1.38
CA GLY A 44 0.31 1.54 2.38
C GLY A 44 -0.90 1.96 3.21
N ARG A 45 -2.12 1.54 2.81
CA ARG A 45 -3.33 1.78 3.57
C ARG A 45 -3.34 0.98 4.88
N GLY A 46 -3.90 1.58 5.94
CA GLY A 46 -4.21 0.86 7.18
C GLY A 46 -5.55 0.14 7.09
N ILE A 47 -5.83 -0.72 8.06
CA ILE A 47 -7.06 -1.53 8.15
C ILE A 47 -8.32 -0.65 8.06
N ASP A 48 -8.35 0.48 8.80
CA ASP A 48 -9.47 1.41 8.80
C ASP A 48 -9.81 1.95 7.41
N SER A 49 -8.78 2.25 6.62
CA SER A 49 -8.93 2.77 5.26
C SER A 49 -9.42 1.67 4.29
N LEU A 50 -8.84 0.47 4.36
CA LEU A 50 -9.26 -0.67 3.54
C LEU A 50 -10.71 -1.08 3.85
N THR A 51 -11.09 -1.09 5.13
CA THR A 51 -12.47 -1.39 5.57
C THR A 51 -13.45 -0.33 5.06
N ARG A 52 -13.16 0.95 5.30
CA ARG A 52 -14.03 2.07 4.92
C ARG A 52 -14.26 2.16 3.41
N THR A 53 -13.27 1.79 2.60
CA THR A 53 -13.39 1.76 1.14
C THR A 53 -13.99 0.47 0.60
N GLY A 54 -14.37 -0.47 1.48
CA GLY A 54 -14.97 -1.75 1.11
C GLY A 54 -14.00 -2.76 0.47
N LEU A 55 -12.71 -2.42 0.34
CA LEU A 55 -11.72 -3.25 -0.36
C LEU A 55 -11.47 -4.60 0.33
N MET A 56 -11.60 -4.64 1.67
CA MET A 56 -11.44 -5.88 2.43
C MET A 56 -12.59 -6.87 2.23
N ASP A 57 -13.76 -6.39 1.83
CA ASP A 57 -14.99 -7.19 1.71
C ASP A 57 -15.45 -7.39 0.27
N MET A 58 -14.80 -6.71 -0.69
CA MET A 58 -15.18 -6.80 -2.10
C MET A 58 -14.88 -8.16 -2.73
N PHE A 59 -14.00 -8.93 -2.11
CA PHE A 59 -13.51 -10.20 -2.63
C PHE A 59 -13.07 -11.14 -1.50
N GLU A 60 -12.94 -12.44 -1.80
CA GLU A 60 -12.40 -13.45 -0.85
C GLU A 60 -10.86 -13.45 -0.88
N TRP A 61 -10.25 -12.49 -0.18
CA TRP A 61 -8.81 -12.38 -0.05
C TRP A 61 -8.24 -13.44 0.89
N ASP A 62 -7.06 -13.96 0.58
CA ASP A 62 -6.35 -14.92 1.43
C ASP A 62 -5.47 -14.22 2.50
N GLY A 63 -5.41 -12.89 2.50
CA GLY A 63 -4.75 -12.08 3.52
C GLY A 63 -4.53 -10.64 3.11
N PHE A 64 -3.99 -9.84 4.05
CA PHE A 64 -3.76 -8.42 3.88
C PHE A 64 -2.43 -8.00 4.47
N VAL A 65 -1.65 -7.25 3.71
CA VAL A 65 -0.45 -6.53 4.15
C VAL A 65 -0.81 -5.06 4.18
N CYS A 66 -0.88 -4.48 5.39
CA CYS A 66 -1.30 -3.11 5.64
C CYS A 66 -0.13 -2.25 6.14
N ASN A 67 -0.26 -0.90 6.02
CA ASN A 67 0.75 0.06 6.46
C ASN A 67 2.16 -0.30 5.97
N ASN A 68 2.30 -0.67 4.67
CA ASN A 68 3.57 -1.08 4.06
C ASN A 68 4.27 -2.23 4.83
N GLY A 69 3.52 -3.21 5.35
CA GLY A 69 4.07 -4.41 6.00
C GLY A 69 4.11 -4.38 7.52
N GLN A 70 3.68 -3.31 8.17
CA GLN A 70 3.68 -3.20 9.63
C GLN A 70 2.52 -3.93 10.30
N VAL A 71 1.44 -4.17 9.57
CA VAL A 71 0.30 -4.97 10.02
C VAL A 71 -0.01 -6.01 8.96
N VAL A 72 -0.12 -7.27 9.36
CA VAL A 72 -0.44 -8.38 8.45
C VAL A 72 -1.60 -9.17 9.02
N LEU A 73 -2.63 -9.39 8.19
CA LEU A 73 -3.83 -10.13 8.57
C LEU A 73 -3.99 -11.37 7.68
N ASP A 74 -4.52 -12.44 8.25
CA ASP A 74 -4.93 -13.63 7.49
C ASP A 74 -6.27 -13.41 6.74
N ALA A 75 -6.76 -14.46 6.07
CA ALA A 75 -8.04 -14.46 5.33
C ALA A 75 -9.26 -14.14 6.22
N TYR A 76 -9.17 -14.41 7.50
CA TYR A 76 -10.23 -14.14 8.48
C TYR A 76 -10.09 -12.76 9.12
N LYS A 77 -9.18 -11.93 8.62
CA LYS A 77 -8.82 -10.59 9.13
C LYS A 77 -8.24 -10.66 10.57
N LYS A 78 -7.74 -11.82 10.97
CA LYS A 78 -7.01 -11.97 12.22
C LYS A 78 -5.58 -11.48 12.03
N GLU A 79 -5.11 -10.66 12.97
CA GLU A 79 -3.75 -10.16 12.99
C GLU A 79 -2.76 -11.32 13.25
N ILE A 80 -1.83 -11.52 12.31
CA ILE A 80 -0.73 -12.49 12.43
C ILE A 80 0.63 -11.81 12.66
N PHE A 81 0.70 -10.52 12.38
CA PHE A 81 1.85 -9.68 12.68
C PHE A 81 1.44 -8.24 12.87
N HIS A 82 2.02 -7.59 13.87
CA HIS A 82 1.88 -6.16 14.13
C HIS A 82 3.19 -5.61 14.70
N ALA A 83 3.61 -4.45 14.19
CA ALA A 83 4.73 -3.69 14.71
C ALA A 83 4.35 -2.23 14.82
N SER A 84 4.53 -1.66 16.00
CA SER A 84 4.35 -0.23 16.28
C SER A 84 5.70 0.49 16.26
N MET A 85 5.68 1.76 15.88
CA MET A 85 6.86 2.62 15.82
C MET A 85 7.42 2.89 17.24
N ASP A 86 8.73 3.03 17.34
CA ASP A 86 9.37 3.48 18.57
C ASP A 86 8.81 4.85 18.99
N PRO A 87 8.31 5.02 20.24
CA PRO A 87 7.80 6.28 20.73
C PRO A 87 8.78 7.46 20.61
N GLN A 88 10.10 7.21 20.73
CA GLN A 88 11.11 8.24 20.53
C GLN A 88 11.18 8.69 19.07
N ALA A 89 11.10 7.74 18.13
CA ALA A 89 11.06 8.06 16.71
C ALA A 89 9.79 8.87 16.36
N VAL A 90 8.64 8.50 16.89
CA VAL A 90 7.38 9.26 16.73
C VAL A 90 7.54 10.71 17.21
N GLN A 91 8.10 10.91 18.42
CA GLN A 91 8.34 12.25 18.95
C GLN A 91 9.33 13.07 18.12
N GLN A 92 10.39 12.45 17.61
CA GLN A 92 11.37 13.12 16.74
C GLN A 92 10.71 13.55 15.41
N VAL A 93 9.94 12.68 14.77
CA VAL A 93 9.18 13.03 13.55
C VAL A 93 8.25 14.21 13.81
N LEU A 94 7.48 14.19 14.90
CA LEU A 94 6.58 15.29 15.27
C LEU A 94 7.33 16.60 15.55
N SER A 95 8.48 16.53 16.20
CA SER A 95 9.34 17.70 16.48
C SER A 95 9.85 18.32 15.18
N ILE A 96 10.37 17.51 14.25
CA ILE A 96 10.82 17.99 12.94
C ILE A 96 9.66 18.60 12.17
N ALA A 97 8.52 17.92 12.09
CA ALA A 97 7.34 18.42 11.39
C ALA A 97 6.87 19.79 11.95
N LYS A 98 6.92 19.97 13.27
CA LYS A 98 6.60 21.24 13.92
C LYS A 98 7.55 22.37 13.48
N GLN A 99 8.85 22.12 13.34
CA GLN A 99 9.84 23.09 12.86
C GLN A 99 9.54 23.58 11.44
N TYR A 100 9.10 22.67 10.56
CA TYR A 100 8.72 22.98 9.18
C TYR A 100 7.27 23.39 9.02
N ASN A 101 6.51 23.45 10.10
CA ASN A 101 5.06 23.70 10.11
C ASN A 101 4.27 22.68 9.27
N TYR A 102 4.74 21.44 9.15
CA TYR A 102 4.06 20.37 8.45
C TYR A 102 3.06 19.63 9.36
N ALA A 103 1.91 19.27 8.79
CA ALA A 103 0.96 18.40 9.47
C ALA A 103 1.46 16.95 9.43
N VAL A 104 1.09 16.18 10.45
CA VAL A 104 1.39 14.75 10.54
C VAL A 104 0.14 13.98 10.90
N THR A 105 -0.23 12.98 10.09
CA THR A 105 -1.22 11.98 10.50
C THR A 105 -0.50 10.84 11.22
N LEU A 106 -0.96 10.48 12.41
CA LEU A 106 -0.57 9.28 13.12
C LEU A 106 -1.59 8.18 12.79
N LYS A 107 -1.10 7.09 12.21
CA LYS A 107 -1.90 5.90 11.88
C LYS A 107 -1.84 4.93 13.05
N SER A 108 -3.00 4.60 13.59
CA SER A 108 -3.21 3.61 14.64
C SER A 108 -4.63 3.05 14.50
N LYS A 109 -5.18 2.39 15.52
CA LYS A 109 -6.60 2.02 15.54
C LYS A 109 -7.53 3.21 15.31
N GLN A 110 -7.14 4.40 15.79
CA GLN A 110 -7.80 5.67 15.50
C GLN A 110 -6.78 6.65 14.96
N ARG A 111 -7.00 7.13 13.74
CA ARG A 111 -6.13 8.13 13.14
C ARG A 111 -6.39 9.51 13.74
N ILE A 112 -5.31 10.25 13.99
CA ILE A 112 -5.36 11.66 14.35
C ILE A 112 -4.39 12.45 13.46
N ILE A 113 -4.66 13.75 13.28
CA ILE A 113 -3.73 14.68 12.63
C ILE A 113 -3.22 15.70 13.65
N SER A 114 -1.94 16.04 13.58
CA SER A 114 -1.23 16.83 14.59
C SER A 114 -1.59 18.32 14.65
N LYS A 115 -2.24 18.84 13.61
CA LYS A 115 -2.67 20.26 13.51
C LYS A 115 -3.83 20.38 12.52
N GLU A 116 -4.45 21.56 12.47
CA GLU A 116 -5.47 21.88 11.46
C GLU A 116 -4.94 21.62 10.04
N PRO A 117 -5.77 21.03 9.15
CA PRO A 117 -5.39 20.70 7.79
C PRO A 117 -4.98 21.96 7.00
N ASP A 118 -3.82 21.89 6.37
CA ASP A 118 -3.33 22.87 5.40
C ASP A 118 -3.51 22.38 3.97
N GLU A 119 -3.05 23.16 2.99
CA GLU A 119 -3.22 22.84 1.57
C GLU A 119 -2.55 21.51 1.19
N TYR A 120 -1.42 21.13 1.81
CA TYR A 120 -0.77 19.84 1.54
C TYR A 120 -1.64 18.66 1.97
N VAL A 121 -2.27 18.78 3.15
CA VAL A 121 -3.24 17.78 3.63
C VAL A 121 -4.42 17.70 2.67
N LEU A 122 -5.03 18.85 2.32
CA LEU A 122 -6.21 18.88 1.46
C LEU A 122 -5.92 18.27 0.08
N GLN A 123 -4.77 18.58 -0.52
CA GLN A 123 -4.37 18.03 -1.81
C GLN A 123 -4.20 16.51 -1.75
N THR A 124 -3.50 15.99 -0.74
CA THR A 124 -3.33 14.55 -0.56
C THR A 124 -4.65 13.84 -0.30
N GLN A 125 -5.53 14.42 0.53
CA GLN A 125 -6.82 13.79 0.82
C GLN A 125 -7.75 13.77 -0.40
N ARG A 126 -7.71 14.80 -1.25
CA ARG A 126 -8.41 14.81 -2.56
C ARG A 126 -7.87 13.73 -3.48
N TYR A 127 -6.53 13.60 -3.57
CA TYR A 127 -5.88 12.61 -4.42
C TYR A 127 -6.33 11.17 -4.10
N PHE A 128 -6.45 10.82 -2.81
CA PHE A 128 -6.88 9.49 -2.38
C PHE A 128 -8.38 9.39 -2.09
N GLN A 129 -9.16 10.46 -2.18
CA GLN A 129 -10.54 10.56 -1.63
C GLN A 129 -10.63 10.02 -0.20
N ASN A 130 -9.70 10.40 0.62
CA ASN A 130 -9.64 9.94 1.99
C ASN A 130 -10.24 10.98 2.94
N GLN A 131 -10.69 10.54 4.11
CA GLN A 131 -11.19 11.44 5.16
C GLN A 131 -10.01 12.05 5.93
N ILE A 132 -10.11 13.33 6.22
CA ILE A 132 -9.19 14.02 7.13
C ILE A 132 -9.44 13.48 8.53
N PRO A 133 -8.40 12.98 9.24
CA PRO A 133 -8.54 12.57 10.63
C PRO A 133 -8.85 13.78 11.55
N PRO A 134 -9.49 13.55 12.71
CA PRO A 134 -9.66 14.60 13.69
C PRO A 134 -8.30 15.10 14.20
N VAL A 135 -8.23 16.40 14.51
CA VAL A 135 -7.05 16.97 15.15
C VAL A 135 -6.87 16.37 16.54
N GLY A 136 -5.66 15.97 16.86
CA GLY A 136 -5.35 15.35 18.14
C GLY A 136 -3.88 15.45 18.52
N THR A 137 -3.58 15.16 19.77
CA THR A 137 -2.22 15.21 20.32
C THR A 137 -1.69 13.79 20.55
N TYR A 138 -0.42 13.59 20.26
CA TYR A 138 0.28 12.37 20.64
C TYR A 138 0.53 12.36 22.15
N CYS A 139 -0.02 11.36 22.83
CA CYS A 139 0.09 11.18 24.29
C CYS A 139 0.78 9.85 24.65
N GLY A 140 1.55 9.28 23.73
CA GLY A 140 2.25 8.00 23.95
C GLY A 140 1.47 6.76 23.51
N GLN A 141 0.33 6.94 22.82
CA GLN A 141 -0.42 5.83 22.23
C GLN A 141 0.41 5.11 21.13
N GLU A 142 0.08 3.85 20.87
CA GLU A 142 0.66 3.10 19.76
C GLU A 142 0.44 3.80 18.42
N VAL A 143 1.48 3.85 17.60
CA VAL A 143 1.46 4.39 16.25
C VAL A 143 2.08 3.38 15.30
N ASP A 144 1.30 2.92 14.33
CA ASP A 144 1.77 1.93 13.37
C ASP A 144 2.63 2.59 12.29
N ALA A 145 2.15 3.70 11.72
CA ALA A 145 2.83 4.47 10.69
C ALA A 145 2.43 5.94 10.80
N MET A 146 3.17 6.82 10.12
CA MET A 146 2.84 8.24 10.06
C MET A 146 2.79 8.70 8.61
N ILE A 147 2.06 9.78 8.35
CA ILE A 147 2.11 10.52 7.10
C ILE A 147 2.54 11.94 7.43
N VAL A 148 3.62 12.41 6.85
CA VAL A 148 4.03 13.82 6.91
C VAL A 148 3.58 14.49 5.61
N TYR A 149 2.92 15.64 5.72
CA TYR A 149 2.44 16.41 4.58
C TYR A 149 3.37 17.58 4.31
N GLY A 150 3.86 17.69 3.08
CA GLY A 150 4.80 18.72 2.63
C GLY A 150 4.75 18.89 1.12
N PRO A 151 5.58 19.78 0.53
CA PRO A 151 5.54 20.07 -0.90
C PRO A 151 5.73 18.83 -1.77
N LEU A 152 5.03 18.78 -2.91
CA LEU A 152 5.27 17.74 -3.92
C LEU A 152 6.73 17.78 -4.39
N GLY A 153 7.35 16.60 -4.50
CA GLY A 153 8.75 16.47 -4.91
C GLY A 153 9.77 16.83 -3.82
N TYR A 154 9.33 17.13 -2.60
CA TYR A 154 10.24 17.31 -1.47
C TYR A 154 10.86 15.97 -1.07
N ASP A 155 12.16 15.96 -0.76
CA ASP A 155 12.90 14.73 -0.46
C ASP A 155 12.74 14.22 0.99
N TYR A 156 12.13 15.03 1.87
CA TYR A 156 11.95 14.74 3.29
C TYR A 156 13.26 14.40 4.04
N ALA A 157 14.41 14.89 3.58
CA ALA A 157 15.72 14.59 4.13
C ALA A 157 15.86 14.76 5.66
N PRO A 158 15.24 15.77 6.32
CA PRO A 158 15.28 15.86 7.78
C PRO A 158 14.67 14.65 8.49
N PHE A 159 13.62 14.07 7.94
CA PHE A 159 12.92 12.91 8.49
C PHE A 159 13.70 11.61 8.27
N GLN A 160 14.46 11.50 7.18
CA GLN A 160 15.33 10.35 6.89
C GLN A 160 16.45 10.17 7.93
N LYS A 161 16.76 11.20 8.71
CA LYS A 161 17.76 11.17 9.78
C LYS A 161 17.24 10.58 11.09
N VAL A 162 15.94 10.37 11.21
CA VAL A 162 15.35 9.74 12.40
C VAL A 162 15.67 8.26 12.40
N SER A 163 16.29 7.79 13.49
CA SER A 163 16.65 6.38 13.62
C SER A 163 15.42 5.47 13.65
N GLY A 164 15.50 4.32 12.99
CA GLY A 164 14.46 3.31 13.01
C GLY A 164 13.27 3.59 12.09
N VAL A 165 13.28 4.67 11.30
CA VAL A 165 12.22 4.96 10.33
C VAL A 165 12.70 4.83 8.89
N HIS A 166 11.75 4.55 8.01
CA HIS A 166 11.91 4.62 6.56
C HIS A 166 10.92 5.64 6.01
N VAL A 167 11.41 6.53 5.16
CA VAL A 167 10.64 7.64 4.57
C VAL A 167 10.38 7.34 3.11
N LEU A 168 9.11 7.33 2.72
CA LEU A 168 8.64 7.02 1.38
C LEU A 168 7.85 8.22 0.82
N PRO A 169 8.51 9.13 0.07
CA PRO A 169 7.80 10.22 -0.62
C PRO A 169 6.77 9.63 -1.59
N GLY A 170 5.55 10.18 -1.55
CA GLY A 170 4.45 9.75 -2.40
C GLY A 170 4.29 10.58 -3.66
N GLU A 171 3.32 10.20 -4.48
CA GLU A 171 2.98 10.86 -5.75
C GLU A 171 2.14 12.15 -5.56
N SER A 172 1.89 12.55 -4.32
CA SER A 172 1.21 13.79 -3.95
C SER A 172 2.01 14.53 -2.87
N THR A 173 1.39 15.41 -2.14
CA THR A 173 2.02 16.30 -1.13
C THR A 173 2.22 15.61 0.22
N TYR A 174 2.82 14.43 0.21
CA TYR A 174 3.06 13.63 1.42
C TYR A 174 4.27 12.70 1.30
N ALA A 175 4.71 12.20 2.47
CA ALA A 175 5.54 11.00 2.59
C ALA A 175 4.97 10.07 3.67
N ASP A 176 4.97 8.76 3.40
CA ASP A 176 4.78 7.76 4.46
C ASP A 176 6.05 7.64 5.29
N ILE A 177 5.88 7.59 6.61
CA ILE A 177 6.94 7.25 7.57
C ILE A 177 6.59 5.91 8.19
N THR A 178 7.44 4.93 7.96
CA THR A 178 7.25 3.54 8.37
C THR A 178 8.44 3.05 9.19
N ILE A 179 8.38 1.85 9.73
CA ILE A 179 9.48 1.24 10.47
C ILE A 179 10.55 0.76 9.48
N ALA A 180 11.82 1.14 9.71
CA ALA A 180 12.92 0.67 8.90
C ALA A 180 13.06 -0.88 8.96
N GLY A 181 13.32 -1.50 7.80
CA GLY A 181 13.40 -2.96 7.66
C GLY A 181 12.06 -3.67 7.50
N LEU A 182 10.93 -2.95 7.61
CA LEU A 182 9.62 -3.47 7.23
C LEU A 182 9.19 -2.87 5.89
N SER A 183 8.56 -3.70 5.06
CA SER A 183 8.08 -3.33 3.73
C SER A 183 6.92 -4.24 3.31
N LYS A 184 6.28 -3.93 2.19
CA LYS A 184 5.30 -4.82 1.58
C LYS A 184 5.86 -6.25 1.42
N ALA A 185 7.13 -6.38 0.97
CA ALA A 185 7.78 -7.68 0.78
C ALA A 185 7.88 -8.48 2.10
N THR A 186 8.30 -7.85 3.20
CA THR A 186 8.40 -8.55 4.49
C THR A 186 7.04 -9.01 5.03
N GLY A 187 5.99 -8.23 4.78
CA GLY A 187 4.60 -8.62 5.10
C GLY A 187 4.12 -9.80 4.24
N ILE A 188 4.40 -9.77 2.93
CA ILE A 188 4.08 -10.86 2.00
C ILE A 188 4.76 -12.17 2.44
N GLN A 189 6.04 -12.13 2.81
CA GLN A 189 6.79 -13.30 3.28
C GLN A 189 6.11 -13.98 4.47
N LYS A 190 5.52 -13.21 5.40
CA LYS A 190 4.77 -13.77 6.55
C LYS A 190 3.51 -14.52 6.11
N LEU A 191 2.76 -13.96 5.15
CA LEU A 191 1.60 -14.65 4.57
C LEU A 191 1.99 -15.86 3.75
N MET A 192 3.06 -15.78 2.96
CA MET A 192 3.59 -16.94 2.23
C MET A 192 3.95 -18.09 3.17
N HIS A 193 4.62 -17.79 4.29
CA HIS A 193 4.94 -18.79 5.30
C HIS A 193 3.68 -19.45 5.89
N LEU A 194 2.66 -18.64 6.22
CA LEU A 194 1.37 -19.12 6.73
C LEU A 194 0.65 -20.02 5.70
N LEU A 195 0.69 -19.64 4.42
CA LEU A 195 0.00 -20.35 3.32
C LEU A 195 0.84 -21.52 2.76
N GLY A 196 2.08 -21.70 3.21
CA GLY A 196 2.99 -22.72 2.68
C GLY A 196 3.46 -22.48 1.25
N LEU A 197 3.48 -21.21 0.80
CA LEU A 197 3.85 -20.80 -0.56
C LEU A 197 5.31 -20.35 -0.61
N GLN A 198 5.96 -20.50 -1.78
CA GLN A 198 7.40 -20.20 -1.95
C GLN A 198 7.65 -19.02 -2.90
N GLU A 199 6.69 -18.69 -3.75
CA GLU A 199 6.82 -17.68 -4.79
C GLU A 199 5.60 -16.79 -4.84
N TYR A 200 5.77 -15.54 -5.29
CA TYR A 200 4.66 -14.65 -5.56
C TYR A 200 4.87 -13.81 -6.82
N ILE A 201 3.76 -13.41 -7.42
CA ILE A 201 3.70 -12.41 -8.49
C ILE A 201 3.16 -11.13 -7.88
N ALA A 202 3.85 -10.02 -8.10
CA ALA A 202 3.49 -8.70 -7.58
C ALA A 202 2.87 -7.81 -8.66
N PHE A 203 1.79 -7.11 -8.33
CA PHE A 203 1.19 -6.06 -9.16
C PHE A 203 1.27 -4.74 -8.41
N GLY A 204 1.80 -3.68 -9.06
CA GLY A 204 2.02 -2.39 -8.43
C GLY A 204 2.22 -1.25 -9.42
N ASP A 205 2.26 -0.02 -8.93
CA ASP A 205 2.41 1.19 -9.75
C ASP A 205 3.37 2.24 -9.19
N SER A 206 3.72 2.18 -7.90
CA SER A 206 4.43 3.26 -7.23
C SER A 206 5.70 2.84 -6.47
N LEU A 207 6.44 3.80 -5.92
CA LEU A 207 7.76 3.55 -5.33
C LEU A 207 7.74 2.66 -4.08
N ASN A 208 6.62 2.58 -3.34
CA ASN A 208 6.50 1.68 -2.21
C ASN A 208 6.36 0.20 -2.61
N ASP A 209 6.23 -0.09 -3.93
CA ASP A 209 6.21 -1.44 -4.50
C ASP A 209 7.60 -1.96 -4.88
N VAL A 210 8.61 -1.10 -4.90
CA VAL A 210 9.97 -1.46 -5.34
C VAL A 210 10.50 -2.68 -4.60
N ASP A 211 10.35 -2.72 -3.28
CA ASP A 211 10.85 -3.85 -2.49
C ASP A 211 10.04 -5.13 -2.75
N MET A 212 8.71 -5.00 -2.89
CA MET A 212 7.84 -6.10 -3.29
C MET A 212 8.23 -6.66 -4.67
N PHE A 213 8.58 -5.81 -5.65
CA PHE A 213 9.00 -6.23 -6.98
C PHE A 213 10.34 -6.96 -6.98
N LYS A 214 11.32 -6.48 -6.20
CA LYS A 214 12.65 -7.09 -6.12
C LYS A 214 12.66 -8.54 -5.61
N HIS A 215 11.67 -8.89 -4.80
CA HIS A 215 11.56 -10.21 -4.18
C HIS A 215 10.51 -11.12 -4.84
N ALA A 216 9.77 -10.60 -5.82
CA ALA A 216 8.79 -11.36 -6.58
C ALA A 216 9.46 -12.28 -7.60
N SER A 217 8.87 -13.45 -7.86
CA SER A 217 9.27 -14.31 -8.99
C SER A 217 8.92 -13.65 -10.34
N GLN A 218 7.82 -12.90 -10.37
CA GLN A 218 7.43 -12.01 -11.46
C GLN A 218 6.83 -10.74 -10.90
N SER A 219 7.05 -9.60 -11.55
CA SER A 219 6.52 -8.31 -11.16
C SER A 219 5.87 -7.59 -12.35
N VAL A 220 4.67 -7.09 -12.13
CA VAL A 220 3.80 -6.45 -13.13
C VAL A 220 3.63 -4.99 -12.76
N ALA A 221 4.28 -4.10 -13.49
CA ALA A 221 4.08 -2.67 -13.34
C ALA A 221 2.90 -2.19 -14.18
N MET A 222 2.00 -1.40 -13.58
CA MET A 222 0.90 -0.76 -14.30
C MET A 222 1.45 0.24 -15.32
N GLY A 223 0.80 0.36 -16.49
CA GLY A 223 1.29 1.19 -17.61
C GLY A 223 1.45 2.67 -17.25
N GLN A 224 0.57 3.23 -16.41
CA GLN A 224 0.67 4.60 -15.88
C GLN A 224 1.62 4.72 -14.68
N GLY A 225 2.19 3.61 -14.18
CA GLY A 225 3.00 3.57 -12.97
C GLY A 225 4.32 4.32 -13.08
N ASN A 226 5.00 4.44 -11.95
CA ASN A 226 6.27 5.15 -11.81
C ASN A 226 7.38 4.54 -12.68
N GLU A 227 8.14 5.39 -13.39
CA GLU A 227 9.19 4.95 -14.33
C GLU A 227 10.29 4.12 -13.65
N LYS A 228 10.66 4.43 -12.38
CA LYS A 228 11.65 3.64 -11.64
C LYS A 228 11.12 2.25 -11.32
N LEU A 229 9.82 2.12 -11.01
CA LEU A 229 9.21 0.83 -10.79
C LEU A 229 9.15 0.03 -12.10
N LYS A 230 8.72 0.67 -13.20
CA LYS A 230 8.69 0.03 -14.53
C LYS A 230 10.06 -0.47 -14.97
N SER A 231 11.13 0.25 -14.63
CA SER A 231 12.51 -0.16 -15.01
C SER A 231 13.01 -1.45 -14.36
N ILE A 232 12.38 -1.89 -13.27
CA ILE A 232 12.73 -3.13 -12.55
C ILE A 232 11.66 -4.22 -12.69
N ALA A 233 10.53 -3.91 -13.33
CA ALA A 233 9.44 -4.86 -13.54
C ALA A 233 9.81 -5.92 -14.58
N THR A 234 9.37 -7.15 -14.37
CA THR A 234 9.51 -8.24 -15.37
C THR A 234 8.49 -8.10 -16.49
N PHE A 235 7.38 -7.42 -16.25
CA PHE A 235 6.33 -7.15 -17.22
C PHE A 235 5.70 -5.77 -16.97
N ILE A 236 5.54 -4.97 -18.03
CA ILE A 236 4.79 -3.72 -17.98
C ILE A 236 3.46 -3.98 -18.67
N THR A 237 2.37 -3.82 -17.92
CA THR A 237 1.02 -4.00 -18.45
C THR A 237 0.44 -2.69 -18.98
N LYS A 238 -0.81 -2.73 -19.44
CA LYS A 238 -1.58 -1.54 -19.84
C LYS A 238 -1.89 -0.65 -18.62
N PRO A 239 -2.25 0.63 -18.85
CA PRO A 239 -2.81 1.48 -17.82
C PRO A 239 -4.05 0.87 -17.14
N ILE A 240 -4.35 1.33 -15.92
CA ILE A 240 -5.46 0.81 -15.11
C ILE A 240 -6.82 1.01 -15.79
N ASP A 241 -6.99 2.11 -16.52
CA ASP A 241 -8.18 2.47 -17.31
C ASP A 241 -8.27 1.72 -18.66
N GLU A 242 -7.21 0.99 -19.03
CA GLU A 242 -7.16 0.12 -20.21
C GLU A 242 -7.13 -1.37 -19.84
N ASP A 243 -7.80 -1.76 -18.76
CA ASP A 243 -7.91 -3.15 -18.28
C ASP A 243 -6.57 -3.81 -17.91
N GLY A 244 -5.61 -3.04 -17.39
CA GLY A 244 -4.22 -3.45 -17.17
C GLY A 244 -4.05 -4.77 -16.41
N ILE A 245 -4.77 -4.99 -15.31
CA ILE A 245 -4.70 -6.25 -14.54
C ILE A 245 -5.23 -7.43 -15.37
N TYR A 246 -6.39 -7.27 -15.99
CA TYR A 246 -6.99 -8.33 -16.81
C TYR A 246 -6.06 -8.72 -17.97
N TYR A 247 -5.53 -7.70 -18.66
CA TYR A 247 -4.56 -7.89 -19.75
C TYR A 247 -3.30 -8.63 -19.26
N ALA A 248 -2.71 -8.21 -18.14
CA ALA A 248 -1.54 -8.90 -17.58
C ALA A 248 -1.83 -10.36 -17.26
N CYS A 249 -2.97 -10.65 -16.64
CA CYS A 249 -3.36 -12.02 -16.29
C CYS A 249 -3.48 -12.92 -17.54
N LEU A 250 -3.99 -12.39 -18.65
CA LEU A 250 -4.03 -13.11 -19.93
C LEU A 250 -2.62 -13.35 -20.50
N GLN A 251 -1.79 -12.31 -20.56
CA GLN A 251 -0.44 -12.39 -21.13
C GLN A 251 0.48 -13.33 -20.36
N LEU A 252 0.31 -13.41 -19.05
CA LEU A 252 1.06 -14.30 -18.17
C LEU A 252 0.46 -15.72 -18.09
N GLY A 253 -0.64 -16.00 -18.80
CA GLY A 253 -1.30 -17.31 -18.79
C GLY A 253 -1.94 -17.68 -17.44
N LEU A 254 -2.23 -16.68 -16.58
CA LEU A 254 -2.88 -16.91 -15.28
C LEU A 254 -4.39 -17.18 -15.44
N ILE A 255 -4.99 -16.64 -16.50
CA ILE A 255 -6.38 -16.84 -16.93
C ILE A 255 -6.41 -17.06 -18.44
N GLN A 256 -7.52 -17.60 -18.97
CA GLN A 256 -7.72 -17.79 -20.41
C GLN A 256 -8.86 -16.90 -20.93
N GLU A 257 -8.77 -16.52 -22.21
CA GLU A 257 -9.82 -15.77 -22.88
C GLU A 257 -11.09 -16.65 -23.02
N GLY A 258 -12.25 -16.11 -22.66
CA GLY A 258 -13.51 -16.86 -22.73
C GLY A 258 -13.87 -17.71 -21.50
N GLU A 259 -13.00 -17.81 -20.51
CA GLU A 259 -13.34 -18.41 -19.21
C GLU A 259 -14.40 -17.53 -18.49
N LEU A 260 -15.57 -18.08 -18.25
CA LEU A 260 -16.62 -17.58 -17.34
C LEU A 260 -17.27 -18.75 -16.60
#